data_6e98c2d26c5ab9a621e49d146ee8a78f
#
_entry.id   6e98c2d26c5ab9a621e49d146ee8a78f
#
_cell.length_a   1.000
_cell.length_b   1.000
_cell.length_c   1.000
_cell.angle_alpha   90.00
_cell.angle_beta   90.00
_cell.angle_gamma   90.00
#
_symmetry.space_group_name_H-M   'P 1'
#
loop_
_entity.id
_entity.type
_entity.pdbx_description
1 polymer ?
#
loop_
_entity_poly.entity_id
_entity_poly.type
_entity_poly.pdbx_seq_one_letter_code
_entity_poly.pdbx_strand_id
1 'polypeptide(L)'
;LIISLLPIALEDTTGMTAQRQSGSRREISDTGDPVVDVRRTGRIFGWLFIGTFVTSIPARLLFIHGLGATWSDVRFLPGDTSSASLKFGAVLEFGLIVTQLGTALVIHSLVKRQSETLSLSYIAARTMESVFAAIGIISIISVINVADALSAGGDATALTVTGNSHASMYQWAFQWGPGLVAGIGNGVILGYLMYRSGLVPKRMAMIGLIGGPVLILSHVLILCGAYKNGEGPSGLLTLPEAGWELSLGIYCAWKGFRPDSPIARTTASPATRL
;
A
#
# COMPACT_ATOMS: atom_id res chain seq x y z
N LEU A 1 -8.93 -18.27 4.51
CA LEU A 1 -9.47 -18.55 3.16
C LEU A 1 -8.47 -18.27 2.01
N ILE A 2 -7.25 -17.78 2.35
CA ILE A 2 -6.18 -17.49 1.35
C ILE A 2 -5.09 -18.58 1.35
N ILE A 3 -5.15 -19.54 2.28
CA ILE A 3 -4.12 -20.58 2.46
C ILE A 3 -4.34 -21.81 1.55
N SER A 4 -5.44 -21.91 0.82
CA SER A 4 -5.80 -23.10 0.02
C SER A 4 -5.24 -23.13 -1.41
N LEU A 5 -4.34 -22.26 -1.80
CA LEU A 5 -3.82 -22.18 -3.18
C LEU A 5 -2.31 -22.46 -3.33
N LEU A 6 -1.69 -23.13 -2.37
CA LEU A 6 -0.33 -23.65 -2.55
C LEU A 6 -0.39 -25.19 -2.67
N PRO A 7 -0.07 -25.79 -3.81
CA PRO A 7 0.14 -27.23 -3.89
C PRO A 7 1.51 -27.56 -3.29
N ILE A 8 1.50 -28.26 -2.17
CA ILE A 8 2.66 -28.96 -1.60
C ILE A 8 2.85 -30.24 -2.43
N ALA A 9 3.89 -30.30 -3.23
CA ALA A 9 4.36 -31.53 -3.83
C ALA A 9 5.22 -32.28 -2.80
N LEU A 10 4.69 -33.38 -2.29
CA LEU A 10 5.47 -34.40 -1.57
C LEU A 10 6.03 -35.39 -2.58
N GLU A 11 7.34 -35.54 -2.57
CA GLU A 11 8.07 -36.60 -3.26
C GLU A 11 7.66 -37.95 -2.75
N ASP A 12 7.41 -38.88 -3.68
CA ASP A 12 7.41 -40.30 -3.38
C ASP A 12 8.43 -41.01 -4.28
N THR A 13 9.43 -41.56 -3.63
CA THR A 13 10.51 -42.35 -4.20
C THR A 13 10.08 -43.80 -4.17
N THR A 14 9.99 -44.47 -5.30
CA THR A 14 10.46 -45.85 -5.51
C THR A 14 10.16 -46.38 -6.93
N GLY A 15 11.14 -47.07 -7.52
CA GLY A 15 10.90 -48.11 -8.52
C GLY A 15 11.59 -47.95 -9.88
N MET A 16 12.82 -48.46 -9.95
CA MET A 16 13.55 -48.82 -11.18
C MET A 16 12.71 -49.63 -12.18
N THR A 17 12.79 -49.33 -13.45
CA THR A 17 13.19 -50.31 -14.46
C THR A 17 13.48 -49.64 -15.80
N ALA A 18 14.57 -50.05 -16.42
CA ALA A 18 15.08 -49.58 -17.69
C ALA A 18 14.22 -50.07 -18.85
N GLN A 19 13.94 -49.18 -19.82
CA GLN A 19 13.72 -49.57 -21.20
C GLN A 19 14.26 -48.50 -22.17
N ARG A 20 15.22 -48.97 -22.93
CA ARG A 20 15.91 -48.31 -24.03
C ARG A 20 14.95 -48.19 -25.22
N GLN A 21 14.68 -46.98 -25.70
CA GLN A 21 14.33 -46.77 -27.12
C GLN A 21 14.69 -45.37 -27.60
N SER A 22 15.40 -45.42 -28.62
CA SER A 22 15.82 -44.50 -29.66
C SER A 22 14.96 -43.24 -29.90
N GLY A 23 15.64 -42.10 -30.04
CA GLY A 23 15.38 -41.15 -31.11
C GLY A 23 14.21 -40.21 -30.92
N SER A 24 14.37 -39.18 -30.14
CA SER A 24 13.88 -37.84 -30.45
C SER A 24 14.56 -36.87 -29.45
N ARG A 25 15.48 -36.13 -29.95
CA ARG A 25 16.09 -35.00 -29.22
C ARG A 25 14.98 -33.99 -28.97
N ARG A 26 14.19 -34.17 -27.93
CA ARG A 26 13.45 -33.07 -27.35
C ARG A 26 14.47 -32.18 -26.64
N GLU A 27 14.74 -31.07 -27.28
CA GLU A 27 15.36 -29.93 -26.61
C GLU A 27 14.59 -29.68 -25.33
N ILE A 28 15.26 -29.91 -24.20
CA ILE A 28 14.82 -29.38 -22.92
C ILE A 28 15.13 -27.88 -23.00
N SER A 29 14.24 -27.12 -23.59
CA SER A 29 14.22 -25.67 -23.40
C SER A 29 13.56 -25.44 -22.06
N ASP A 30 14.37 -25.30 -21.05
CA ASP A 30 14.51 -23.99 -20.44
C ASP A 30 13.48 -23.66 -19.34
N THR A 31 14.02 -23.46 -18.16
CA THR A 31 13.52 -22.70 -17.00
C THR A 31 12.27 -21.89 -17.34
N GLY A 32 11.11 -22.50 -17.15
CA GLY A 32 9.82 -21.89 -17.39
C GLY A 32 9.43 -20.87 -16.33
N ASP A 33 10.15 -19.75 -16.23
CA ASP A 33 9.63 -18.56 -15.60
C ASP A 33 8.41 -18.08 -16.42
N PRO A 34 7.22 -18.00 -15.83
CA PRO A 34 6.03 -17.58 -16.56
C PRO A 34 6.29 -16.22 -17.20
N VAL A 35 6.04 -16.11 -18.50
CA VAL A 35 6.15 -14.83 -19.23
C VAL A 35 5.21 -13.83 -18.56
N VAL A 36 5.79 -12.90 -17.79
CA VAL A 36 5.02 -11.86 -17.09
C VAL A 36 4.48 -10.88 -18.13
N ASP A 37 3.19 -10.84 -18.32
CA ASP A 37 2.55 -9.81 -19.13
C ASP A 37 2.67 -8.45 -18.43
N VAL A 38 3.69 -7.69 -18.84
CA VAL A 38 4.07 -6.38 -18.27
C VAL A 38 2.89 -5.40 -18.29
N ARG A 39 2.12 -5.38 -19.39
CA ARG A 39 0.97 -4.48 -19.52
C ARG A 39 -0.17 -4.86 -18.60
N ARG A 40 -0.50 -6.15 -18.52
CA ARG A 40 -1.53 -6.67 -17.62
C ARG A 40 -1.16 -6.45 -16.15
N THR A 41 0.08 -6.75 -15.78
CA THR A 41 0.61 -6.48 -14.44
C THR A 41 0.50 -5.00 -14.08
N GLY A 42 0.85 -4.10 -15.02
CA GLY A 42 0.69 -2.67 -14.83
C GLY A 42 -0.76 -2.24 -14.60
N ARG A 43 -1.72 -2.83 -15.33
CA ARG A 43 -3.15 -2.52 -15.13
C ARG A 43 -3.66 -2.99 -13.77
N ILE A 44 -3.30 -4.21 -13.35
CA ILE A 44 -3.67 -4.73 -12.02
C ILE A 44 -3.08 -3.83 -10.94
N PHE A 45 -1.80 -3.49 -11.04
CA PHE A 45 -1.14 -2.54 -10.14
C PHE A 45 -1.87 -1.19 -10.07
N GLY A 46 -2.23 -0.62 -11.22
CA GLY A 46 -2.93 0.66 -11.30
C GLY A 46 -4.31 0.62 -10.65
N TRP A 47 -5.09 -0.43 -10.88
CA TRP A 47 -6.41 -0.58 -10.24
C TRP A 47 -6.30 -0.79 -8.73
N LEU A 48 -5.31 -1.54 -8.25
CA LEU A 48 -5.03 -1.67 -6.82
C LEU A 48 -4.62 -0.32 -6.23
N PHE A 49 -3.81 0.47 -6.94
CA PHE A 49 -3.41 1.81 -6.50
C PHE A 49 -4.60 2.78 -6.43
N ILE A 50 -5.51 2.76 -7.42
CA ILE A 50 -6.78 3.50 -7.35
C ILE A 50 -7.61 3.01 -6.16
N GLY A 51 -7.63 1.69 -5.93
CA GLY A 51 -8.31 1.08 -4.79
C GLY A 51 -7.87 1.67 -3.45
N THR A 52 -6.57 2.01 -3.28
CA THR A 52 -6.09 2.66 -2.05
C THR A 52 -6.76 4.01 -1.83
N PHE A 53 -6.96 4.82 -2.86
CA PHE A 53 -7.67 6.12 -2.76
C PHE A 53 -9.15 5.96 -2.48
N VAL A 54 -9.81 5.02 -3.18
CA VAL A 54 -11.25 4.76 -3.02
C VAL A 54 -11.58 4.23 -1.63
N THR A 55 -10.66 3.56 -0.98
CA THR A 55 -10.85 3.03 0.37
C THR A 55 -10.37 4.01 1.44
N SER A 56 -9.20 4.63 1.30
CA SER A 56 -8.60 5.48 2.34
C SER A 56 -9.31 6.82 2.52
N ILE A 57 -9.64 7.51 1.42
CA ILE A 57 -10.25 8.85 1.51
C ILE A 57 -11.64 8.79 2.17
N PRO A 58 -12.58 7.92 1.73
CA PRO A 58 -13.86 7.80 2.41
C PRO A 58 -13.73 7.27 3.85
N ALA A 59 -12.80 6.33 4.13
CA ALA A 59 -12.54 5.87 5.49
C ALA A 59 -12.16 7.04 6.41
N ARG A 60 -11.23 7.89 5.98
CA ARG A 60 -10.80 9.06 6.75
C ARG A 60 -11.94 10.04 7.00
N LEU A 61 -12.76 10.32 5.98
CA LEU A 61 -13.94 11.19 6.12
C LEU A 61 -14.96 10.62 7.12
N LEU A 62 -15.21 9.31 7.07
CA LEU A 62 -16.12 8.62 8.00
C LEU A 62 -15.58 8.62 9.43
N PHE A 63 -14.28 8.52 9.64
CA PHE A 63 -13.68 8.60 10.97
C PHE A 63 -13.76 10.01 11.55
N ILE A 64 -13.46 11.04 10.76
CA ILE A 64 -13.59 12.43 11.18
C ILE A 64 -15.06 12.73 11.55
N HIS A 65 -15.99 12.36 10.66
CA HIS A 65 -17.43 12.53 10.93
C HIS A 65 -17.88 11.71 12.14
N GLY A 66 -17.49 10.44 12.22
CA GLY A 66 -17.91 9.53 13.29
C GLY A 66 -17.34 9.89 14.67
N LEU A 67 -16.23 10.61 14.73
CA LEU A 67 -15.64 11.13 15.97
C LEU A 67 -16.20 12.51 16.36
N GLY A 68 -16.92 13.21 15.48
CA GLY A 68 -17.26 14.62 15.66
C GLY A 68 -16.04 15.55 15.56
N ALA A 69 -14.99 15.10 14.84
CA ALA A 69 -13.68 15.74 14.80
C ALA A 69 -13.47 16.61 13.54
N THR A 70 -12.30 17.23 13.43
CA THR A 70 -11.84 17.95 12.24
C THR A 70 -10.54 17.33 11.70
N TRP A 71 -10.05 17.78 10.54
CA TRP A 71 -8.80 17.29 9.96
C TRP A 71 -7.58 17.54 10.85
N SER A 72 -7.55 18.67 11.54
CA SER A 72 -6.44 19.10 12.38
C SER A 72 -6.60 18.74 13.86
N ASP A 73 -7.82 18.40 14.28
CA ASP A 73 -8.13 18.11 15.68
C ASP A 73 -8.98 16.83 15.76
N VAL A 74 -8.28 15.71 15.78
CA VAL A 74 -8.92 14.38 15.89
C VAL A 74 -9.06 14.03 17.38
N ARG A 75 -10.28 14.13 17.87
CA ARG A 75 -10.63 13.84 19.25
C ARG A 75 -11.98 13.13 19.35
N PHE A 76 -12.19 12.42 20.44
CA PHE A 76 -13.46 11.82 20.78
C PHE A 76 -14.37 12.87 21.44
N LEU A 77 -15.55 13.09 20.86
CA LEU A 77 -16.58 13.97 21.41
C LEU A 77 -17.76 13.14 21.89
N PRO A 78 -17.97 13.04 23.22
CA PRO A 78 -19.14 12.36 23.79
C PRO A 78 -20.45 12.96 23.26
N GLY A 79 -21.37 12.10 22.81
CA GLY A 79 -22.67 12.50 22.26
C GLY A 79 -22.70 12.74 20.75
N ASP A 80 -21.56 13.09 20.11
CA ASP A 80 -21.48 13.30 18.66
C ASP A 80 -20.94 12.09 17.91
N THR A 81 -20.57 11.03 18.62
CA THR A 81 -19.93 9.85 18.02
C THR A 81 -20.94 8.97 17.29
N SER A 82 -20.69 8.74 15.99
CA SER A 82 -21.46 7.82 15.15
C SER A 82 -20.76 6.48 14.99
N SER A 83 -21.14 5.48 15.80
CA SER A 83 -20.59 4.12 15.72
C SER A 83 -20.76 3.47 14.32
N ALA A 84 -21.84 3.78 13.61
CA ALA A 84 -22.06 3.27 12.24
C ALA A 84 -21.01 3.80 11.27
N SER A 85 -20.73 5.11 11.30
CA SER A 85 -19.68 5.74 10.47
C SER A 85 -18.31 5.15 10.77
N LEU A 86 -17.98 4.98 12.05
CA LEU A 86 -16.70 4.42 12.49
C LEU A 86 -16.54 2.96 12.02
N LYS A 87 -17.57 2.12 12.15
CA LYS A 87 -17.56 0.72 11.70
C LYS A 87 -17.36 0.62 10.18
N PHE A 88 -18.09 1.43 9.41
CA PHE A 88 -17.97 1.42 7.95
C PHE A 88 -16.61 1.94 7.49
N GLY A 89 -16.09 2.99 8.13
CA GLY A 89 -14.75 3.49 7.92
C GLY A 89 -13.68 2.42 8.17
N ALA A 90 -13.81 1.64 9.24
CA ALA A 90 -12.89 0.54 9.56
C ALA A 90 -12.89 -0.58 8.49
N VAL A 91 -14.06 -0.90 7.92
CA VAL A 91 -14.16 -1.86 6.79
C VAL A 91 -13.45 -1.33 5.55
N LEU A 92 -13.60 -0.05 5.23
CA LEU A 92 -12.91 0.57 4.11
C LEU A 92 -11.39 0.61 4.35
N GLU A 93 -10.93 0.94 5.54
CA GLU A 93 -9.51 0.96 5.86
C GLU A 93 -8.89 -0.45 5.85
N PHE A 94 -9.65 -1.49 6.18
CA PHE A 94 -9.24 -2.87 5.93
C PHE A 94 -9.07 -3.14 4.41
N GLY A 95 -9.98 -2.62 3.58
CA GLY A 95 -9.84 -2.65 2.13
C GLY A 95 -8.57 -1.94 1.64
N LEU A 96 -8.18 -0.84 2.29
CA LEU A 96 -6.91 -0.16 2.05
C LEU A 96 -5.72 -1.09 2.30
N ILE A 97 -5.68 -1.81 3.42
CA ILE A 97 -4.62 -2.79 3.74
C ILE A 97 -4.47 -3.82 2.61
N VAL A 98 -5.58 -4.38 2.14
CA VAL A 98 -5.56 -5.38 1.06
C VAL A 98 -5.03 -4.80 -0.25
N THR A 99 -5.51 -3.63 -0.63
CA THR A 99 -5.11 -2.98 -1.89
C THR A 99 -3.66 -2.53 -1.89
N GLN A 100 -3.17 -1.96 -0.79
CA GLN A 100 -1.79 -1.48 -0.70
C GLN A 100 -0.77 -2.64 -0.66
N LEU A 101 -1.03 -3.73 0.07
CA LEU A 101 -0.20 -4.94 0.01
C LEU A 101 -0.23 -5.54 -1.39
N GLY A 102 -1.40 -5.57 -2.03
CA GLY A 102 -1.56 -6.03 -3.40
C GLY A 102 -0.68 -5.27 -4.39
N THR A 103 -0.54 -3.95 -4.25
CA THR A 103 0.35 -3.15 -5.13
C THR A 103 1.80 -3.62 -5.05
N ALA A 104 2.30 -3.86 -3.84
CA ALA A 104 3.69 -4.27 -3.63
C ALA A 104 3.96 -5.68 -4.17
N LEU A 105 3.05 -6.63 -3.92
CA LEU A 105 3.17 -8.00 -4.38
C LEU A 105 3.11 -8.11 -5.90
N VAL A 106 2.18 -7.40 -6.54
CA VAL A 106 2.01 -7.44 -8.00
C VAL A 106 3.24 -6.90 -8.72
N ILE A 107 3.81 -5.78 -8.25
CA ILE A 107 4.95 -5.17 -8.93
C ILE A 107 6.26 -5.89 -8.66
N HIS A 108 6.37 -6.63 -7.54
CA HIS A 108 7.58 -7.35 -7.14
C HIS A 108 8.13 -8.23 -8.27
N SER A 109 7.26 -8.97 -8.96
CA SER A 109 7.64 -9.87 -10.05
C SER A 109 8.43 -9.19 -11.17
N LEU A 110 8.20 -7.90 -11.39
CA LEU A 110 8.89 -7.09 -12.39
C LEU A 110 10.13 -6.40 -11.81
N VAL A 111 9.98 -5.66 -10.71
CA VAL A 111 11.05 -4.77 -10.22
C VAL A 111 12.17 -5.50 -9.47
N LYS A 112 11.95 -6.75 -8.99
CA LYS A 112 13.01 -7.61 -8.45
C LYS A 112 14.15 -7.83 -9.45
N ARG A 113 13.86 -7.81 -10.74
CA ARG A 113 14.85 -7.94 -11.82
C ARG A 113 15.77 -6.74 -11.94
N GLN A 114 15.33 -5.58 -11.48
CA GLN A 114 16.16 -4.37 -11.43
C GLN A 114 17.00 -4.32 -10.16
N SER A 115 16.36 -4.60 -9.02
CA SER A 115 16.98 -4.65 -7.68
C SER A 115 16.07 -5.42 -6.74
N GLU A 116 16.50 -6.60 -6.35
CA GLU A 116 15.77 -7.42 -5.38
C GLU A 116 15.66 -6.70 -4.02
N THR A 117 16.75 -6.11 -3.55
CA THR A 117 16.78 -5.35 -2.29
C THR A 117 15.74 -4.22 -2.28
N LEU A 118 15.70 -3.37 -3.34
CA LEU A 118 14.73 -2.28 -3.39
C LEU A 118 13.29 -2.79 -3.54
N SER A 119 13.09 -3.89 -4.26
CA SER A 119 11.78 -4.52 -4.38
C SER A 119 11.28 -5.05 -3.04
N LEU A 120 12.14 -5.71 -2.25
CA LEU A 120 11.83 -6.15 -0.89
C LEU A 120 11.64 -4.96 0.06
N SER A 121 12.45 -3.91 -0.08
CA SER A 121 12.28 -2.67 0.70
C SER A 121 10.93 -2.02 0.43
N TYR A 122 10.44 -2.06 -0.80
CA TYR A 122 9.10 -1.57 -1.12
C TYR A 122 8.00 -2.41 -0.47
N ILE A 123 8.11 -3.76 -0.51
CA ILE A 123 7.19 -4.65 0.20
C ILE A 123 7.22 -4.36 1.70
N ALA A 124 8.40 -4.21 2.30
CA ALA A 124 8.55 -3.90 3.72
C ALA A 124 7.88 -2.55 4.09
N ALA A 125 8.07 -1.51 3.27
CA ALA A 125 7.44 -0.21 3.48
C ALA A 125 5.91 -0.31 3.40
N ARG A 126 5.36 -1.00 2.39
CA ARG A 126 3.90 -1.20 2.27
C ARG A 126 3.33 -2.06 3.40
N THR A 127 4.10 -3.05 3.89
CA THR A 127 3.72 -3.83 5.07
C THR A 127 3.70 -2.96 6.32
N MET A 128 4.72 -2.12 6.53
CA MET A 128 4.76 -1.21 7.67
C MET A 128 3.61 -0.21 7.65
N GLU A 129 3.29 0.36 6.49
CA GLU A 129 2.13 1.23 6.30
C GLU A 129 0.82 0.51 6.66
N SER A 130 0.69 -0.77 6.25
CA SER A 130 -0.47 -1.62 6.60
C SER A 130 -0.56 -1.90 8.10
N VAL A 131 0.58 -2.05 8.79
CA VAL A 131 0.61 -2.20 10.25
C VAL A 131 0.08 -0.93 10.94
N PHE A 132 0.48 0.25 10.48
CA PHE A 132 -0.05 1.50 11.03
C PHE A 132 -1.56 1.66 10.74
N ALA A 133 -2.04 1.29 9.55
CA ALA A 133 -3.47 1.27 9.25
C ALA A 133 -4.22 0.30 10.20
N ALA A 134 -3.67 -0.88 10.46
CA ALA A 134 -4.27 -1.84 11.41
C ALA A 134 -4.31 -1.28 12.85
N ILE A 135 -3.26 -0.58 13.30
CA ILE A 135 -3.25 0.12 14.60
C ILE A 135 -4.36 1.20 14.61
N GLY A 136 -4.53 1.91 13.50
CA GLY A 136 -5.62 2.87 13.32
C GLY A 136 -7.00 2.24 13.48
N ILE A 137 -7.25 1.11 12.80
CA ILE A 137 -8.51 0.35 12.91
C ILE A 137 -8.78 -0.08 14.35
N ILE A 138 -7.78 -0.66 15.04
CA ILE A 138 -7.90 -1.11 16.42
C ILE A 138 -8.23 0.09 17.35
N SER A 139 -7.58 1.23 17.11
CA SER A 139 -7.84 2.46 17.89
C SER A 139 -9.28 2.95 17.69
N ILE A 140 -9.80 2.93 16.46
CA ILE A 140 -11.19 3.32 16.18
C ILE A 140 -12.19 2.34 16.79
N ILE A 141 -11.94 1.02 16.75
CA ILE A 141 -12.79 0.02 17.41
C ILE A 141 -12.81 0.27 18.93
N SER A 142 -11.67 0.63 19.51
CA SER A 142 -11.60 0.98 20.95
C SER A 142 -12.43 2.23 21.28
N VAL A 143 -12.47 3.23 20.40
CA VAL A 143 -13.37 4.39 20.56
C VAL A 143 -14.84 3.97 20.54
N ILE A 144 -15.23 3.05 19.66
CA ILE A 144 -16.62 2.54 19.63
C ILE A 144 -16.98 1.89 20.96
N ASN A 145 -16.10 1.05 21.51
CA ASN A 145 -16.33 0.41 22.80
C ASN A 145 -16.45 1.45 23.94
N VAL A 146 -15.67 2.53 23.90
CA VAL A 146 -15.78 3.64 24.87
C VAL A 146 -17.12 4.37 24.73
N ALA A 147 -17.59 4.62 23.51
CA ALA A 147 -18.88 5.26 23.27
C ALA A 147 -20.04 4.38 23.74
N ASP A 148 -19.97 3.08 23.52
CA ASP A 148 -20.96 2.11 24.00
C ASP A 148 -20.98 2.05 25.54
N ALA A 149 -19.83 2.04 26.22
CA ALA A 149 -19.73 2.07 27.68
C ALA A 149 -20.28 3.38 28.27
N LEU A 150 -20.05 4.52 27.60
CA LEU A 150 -20.59 5.81 28.00
C LEU A 150 -22.13 5.81 27.90
N SER A 151 -22.66 5.25 26.82
CA SER A 151 -24.15 5.11 26.64
C SER A 151 -24.78 4.20 27.67
N ALA A 152 -24.02 3.25 28.21
CA ALA A 152 -24.46 2.36 29.29
C ALA A 152 -24.40 3.00 30.71
N GLY A 153 -24.01 4.29 30.80
CA GLY A 153 -23.97 5.04 32.07
C GLY A 153 -22.64 4.94 32.83
N GLY A 154 -21.53 4.58 32.13
CA GLY A 154 -20.20 4.58 32.72
C GLY A 154 -19.68 5.99 33.06
N ASP A 155 -18.58 6.07 33.82
CA ASP A 155 -17.95 7.33 34.23
C ASP A 155 -17.55 8.18 32.99
N ALA A 156 -18.30 9.26 32.78
CA ALA A 156 -18.11 10.13 31.61
C ALA A 156 -16.72 10.76 31.56
N THR A 157 -16.13 11.11 32.69
CA THR A 157 -14.80 11.74 32.75
C THR A 157 -13.70 10.74 32.34
N ALA A 158 -13.68 9.57 32.94
CA ALA A 158 -12.73 8.52 32.69
C ALA A 158 -12.84 8.01 31.23
N LEU A 159 -14.05 7.79 30.74
CA LEU A 159 -14.33 7.32 29.40
C LEU A 159 -13.94 8.36 28.32
N THR A 160 -14.19 9.66 28.58
CA THR A 160 -13.75 10.72 27.64
C THR A 160 -12.24 10.79 27.50
N VAL A 161 -11.50 10.68 28.61
CA VAL A 161 -10.04 10.64 28.60
C VAL A 161 -9.54 9.42 27.82
N THR A 162 -10.13 8.25 28.04
CA THR A 162 -9.79 7.01 27.33
C THR A 162 -10.09 7.12 25.84
N GLY A 163 -11.27 7.63 25.48
CA GLY A 163 -11.64 7.83 24.08
C GLY A 163 -10.71 8.79 23.34
N ASN A 164 -10.30 9.88 23.98
CA ASN A 164 -9.33 10.82 23.43
C ASN A 164 -7.93 10.19 23.25
N SER A 165 -7.51 9.31 24.17
CA SER A 165 -6.26 8.57 24.02
C SER A 165 -6.26 7.68 22.77
N HIS A 166 -7.36 6.98 22.53
CA HIS A 166 -7.50 6.15 21.30
C HIS A 166 -7.62 7.00 20.03
N ALA A 167 -8.37 8.11 20.08
CA ALA A 167 -8.44 9.04 18.93
C ALA A 167 -7.06 9.62 18.58
N SER A 168 -6.26 9.97 19.57
CA SER A 168 -4.88 10.41 19.40
C SER A 168 -3.99 9.30 18.82
N MET A 169 -4.13 8.05 19.27
CA MET A 169 -3.40 6.91 18.71
C MET A 169 -3.72 6.70 17.22
N TYR A 170 -5.00 6.78 16.84
CA TYR A 170 -5.41 6.76 15.43
C TYR A 170 -4.73 7.88 14.63
N GLN A 171 -4.72 9.12 15.16
CA GLN A 171 -4.09 10.25 14.50
C GLN A 171 -2.60 10.02 14.27
N TRP A 172 -1.88 9.52 15.25
CA TRP A 172 -0.46 9.21 15.12
C TRP A 172 -0.19 8.03 14.19
N ALA A 173 -1.03 7.00 14.21
CA ALA A 173 -0.94 5.90 13.25
C ALA A 173 -1.08 6.39 11.80
N PHE A 174 -2.01 7.31 11.54
CA PHE A 174 -2.17 7.96 10.25
C PHE A 174 -0.93 8.81 9.86
N GLN A 175 -0.34 9.53 10.81
CA GLN A 175 0.86 10.32 10.57
C GLN A 175 2.07 9.46 10.20
N TRP A 176 2.25 8.34 10.87
CA TRP A 176 3.38 7.44 10.62
C TRP A 176 3.19 6.60 9.36
N GLY A 177 2.03 5.99 9.16
CA GLY A 177 1.73 5.13 8.01
C GLY A 177 1.60 5.92 6.71
N PRO A 178 0.40 6.45 6.40
CA PRO A 178 0.14 7.22 5.18
C PRO A 178 0.98 8.49 5.03
N GLY A 179 1.51 9.01 6.12
CA GLY A 179 2.38 10.18 6.08
C GLY A 179 3.85 9.82 5.83
N LEU A 180 4.57 9.40 6.86
CA LEU A 180 6.02 9.24 6.79
C LEU A 180 6.42 8.00 5.97
N VAL A 181 5.81 6.83 6.26
CA VAL A 181 6.19 5.56 5.62
C VAL A 181 5.80 5.56 4.15
N ALA A 182 4.65 6.14 3.77
CA ALA A 182 4.26 6.28 2.37
C ALA A 182 5.26 7.16 1.60
N GLY A 183 5.73 8.26 2.18
CA GLY A 183 6.78 9.09 1.56
C GLY A 183 8.07 8.30 1.27
N ILE A 184 8.47 7.39 2.17
CA ILE A 184 9.62 6.50 1.96
C ILE A 184 9.30 5.45 0.89
N GLY A 185 8.17 4.74 1.04
CA GLY A 185 7.79 3.61 0.18
C GLY A 185 7.37 4.05 -1.22
N ASN A 186 6.32 4.85 -1.31
CA ASN A 186 5.73 5.24 -2.59
C ASN A 186 6.52 6.37 -3.27
N GLY A 187 6.94 7.37 -2.50
CA GLY A 187 7.70 8.49 -3.05
C GLY A 187 9.11 8.10 -3.43
N VAL A 188 9.94 7.73 -2.44
CA VAL A 188 11.37 7.50 -2.69
C VAL A 188 11.61 6.16 -3.37
N ILE A 189 11.20 5.04 -2.77
CA ILE A 189 11.57 3.71 -3.27
C ILE A 189 10.85 3.41 -4.58
N LEU A 190 9.51 3.52 -4.61
CA LEU A 190 8.74 3.25 -5.82
C LEU A 190 9.05 4.27 -6.92
N GLY A 191 9.16 5.56 -6.57
CA GLY A 191 9.56 6.61 -7.51
C GLY A 191 10.89 6.29 -8.18
N TYR A 192 11.90 5.85 -7.41
CA TYR A 192 13.20 5.44 -7.96
C TYR A 192 13.09 4.18 -8.84
N LEU A 193 12.36 3.16 -8.39
CA LEU A 193 12.13 1.94 -9.18
C LEU A 193 11.47 2.27 -10.51
N MET A 194 10.45 3.12 -10.52
CA MET A 194 9.76 3.57 -11.76
C MET A 194 10.66 4.41 -12.66
N TYR A 195 11.47 5.29 -12.08
CA TYR A 195 12.40 6.13 -12.84
C TYR A 195 13.47 5.30 -13.55
N ARG A 196 14.04 4.32 -12.84
CA ARG A 196 15.14 3.48 -13.38
C ARG A 196 14.63 2.42 -14.34
N SER A 197 13.49 1.79 -14.06
CA SER A 197 12.91 0.74 -14.91
C SER A 197 12.38 1.28 -16.24
N GLY A 198 11.92 2.54 -16.27
CA GLY A 198 11.22 3.11 -17.41
C GLY A 198 9.84 2.51 -17.66
N LEU A 199 9.26 1.80 -16.68
CA LEU A 199 7.91 1.23 -16.75
C LEU A 199 6.82 2.29 -16.91
N VAL A 200 7.09 3.52 -16.43
CA VAL A 200 6.25 4.70 -16.63
C VAL A 200 7.09 5.86 -17.16
N PRO A 201 6.48 6.96 -17.64
CA PRO A 201 7.23 8.13 -18.09
C PRO A 201 8.13 8.69 -16.98
N LYS A 202 9.40 8.92 -17.26
CA LYS A 202 10.37 9.42 -16.27
C LYS A 202 9.93 10.71 -15.58
N ARG A 203 9.29 11.63 -16.33
CA ARG A 203 8.77 12.89 -15.76
C ARG A 203 7.73 12.64 -14.66
N MET A 204 6.90 11.61 -14.81
CA MET A 204 5.93 11.20 -13.80
C MET A 204 6.65 10.64 -12.56
N ALA A 205 7.64 9.75 -12.73
CA ALA A 205 8.40 9.19 -11.62
C ALA A 205 9.20 10.26 -10.83
N MET A 206 9.62 11.33 -11.50
CA MET A 206 10.27 12.48 -10.86
C MET A 206 9.37 13.19 -9.85
N ILE A 207 8.04 13.22 -10.08
CA ILE A 207 7.11 13.82 -9.12
C ILE A 207 7.16 13.06 -7.78
N GLY A 208 7.18 11.71 -7.82
CA GLY A 208 7.32 10.90 -6.60
C GLY A 208 8.67 11.08 -5.90
N LEU A 209 9.77 11.12 -6.69
CA LEU A 209 11.11 11.35 -6.15
C LEU A 209 11.28 12.71 -5.45
N ILE A 210 10.46 13.69 -5.81
CA ILE A 210 10.41 14.99 -5.15
C ILE A 210 9.34 14.97 -4.04
N GLY A 211 8.17 14.43 -4.32
CA GLY A 211 7.03 14.38 -3.41
C GLY A 211 7.31 13.60 -2.14
N GLY A 212 7.96 12.43 -2.26
CA GLY A 212 8.32 11.59 -1.11
C GLY A 212 9.17 12.32 -0.06
N PRO A 213 10.33 12.88 -0.41
CA PRO A 213 11.13 13.68 0.52
C PRO A 213 10.39 14.89 1.10
N VAL A 214 9.55 15.56 0.31
CA VAL A 214 8.73 16.69 0.77
C VAL A 214 7.69 16.23 1.79
N LEU A 215 7.02 15.11 1.54
CA LEU A 215 6.06 14.51 2.47
C LEU A 215 6.75 14.07 3.77
N ILE A 216 7.91 13.41 3.68
CA ILE A 216 8.71 13.00 4.84
C ILE A 216 9.08 14.23 5.68
N LEU A 217 9.60 15.28 5.04
CA LEU A 217 9.96 16.52 5.73
C LEU A 217 8.76 17.14 6.44
N SER A 218 7.60 17.21 5.77
CA SER A 218 6.36 17.70 6.36
C SER A 218 5.99 16.96 7.64
N HIS A 219 6.05 15.62 7.62
CA HIS A 219 5.69 14.79 8.77
C HIS A 219 6.73 14.85 9.91
N VAL A 220 8.00 15.03 9.58
CA VAL A 220 9.03 15.33 10.59
C VAL A 220 8.78 16.68 11.26
N LEU A 221 8.39 17.70 10.49
CA LEU A 221 8.05 19.03 11.05
C LEU A 221 6.79 18.96 11.93
N ILE A 222 5.78 18.16 11.56
CA ILE A 222 4.61 17.89 12.41
C ILE A 222 5.04 17.21 13.72
N LEU A 223 5.91 16.19 13.63
CA LEU A 223 6.45 15.50 14.81
C LEU A 223 7.22 16.46 15.75
N CYS A 224 7.96 17.40 15.17
CA CYS A 224 8.67 18.43 15.94
C CYS A 224 7.76 19.56 16.45
N GLY A 225 6.45 19.53 16.16
CA GLY A 225 5.50 20.52 16.64
C GLY A 225 5.50 21.84 15.88
N ALA A 226 6.11 21.90 14.68
CA ALA A 226 6.13 23.12 13.88
C ALA A 226 4.74 23.56 13.41
N TYR A 227 3.87 22.60 13.13
CA TYR A 227 2.44 22.78 12.79
C TYR A 227 1.69 21.45 12.96
N LYS A 228 0.36 21.49 12.94
CA LYS A 228 -0.47 20.28 13.00
C LYS A 228 -0.84 19.76 11.61
N ASN A 229 -1.16 18.49 11.53
CA ASN A 229 -1.68 17.92 10.31
C ASN A 229 -3.00 18.60 9.90
N GLY A 230 -3.12 18.96 8.62
CA GLY A 230 -4.28 19.72 8.12
C GLY A 230 -4.22 21.21 8.37
N GLU A 231 -3.19 21.74 9.05
CA GLU A 231 -2.97 23.16 9.27
C GLU A 231 -1.74 23.67 8.52
N GLY A 232 -1.71 24.98 8.26
CA GLY A 232 -0.58 25.65 7.65
C GLY A 232 -0.14 25.01 6.33
N PRO A 233 1.18 24.73 6.15
CA PRO A 233 1.71 24.21 4.91
C PRO A 233 1.49 22.71 4.71
N SER A 234 0.98 21.95 5.72
CA SER A 234 0.93 20.49 5.67
C SER A 234 0.16 19.95 4.45
N GLY A 235 -1.01 20.51 4.15
CA GLY A 235 -1.79 20.13 2.99
C GLY A 235 -1.06 20.39 1.66
N LEU A 236 -0.39 21.54 1.56
CA LEU A 236 0.36 21.91 0.36
C LEU A 236 1.57 21.00 0.12
N LEU A 237 2.27 20.62 1.20
CA LEU A 237 3.43 19.72 1.14
C LEU A 237 3.07 18.27 0.86
N THR A 238 1.81 17.88 1.06
CA THR A 238 1.29 16.55 0.71
C THR A 238 0.92 16.43 -0.78
N LEU A 239 0.58 17.55 -1.46
CA LEU A 239 0.08 17.53 -2.83
C LEU A 239 1.01 16.88 -3.86
N PRO A 240 2.35 17.06 -3.83
CA PRO A 240 3.22 16.43 -4.82
C PRO A 240 3.18 14.90 -4.75
N GLU A 241 3.18 14.33 -3.53
CA GLU A 241 3.11 12.89 -3.35
C GLU A 241 1.73 12.34 -3.72
N ALA A 242 0.66 12.97 -3.27
CA ALA A 242 -0.70 12.58 -3.67
C ALA A 242 -0.91 12.66 -5.19
N GLY A 243 -0.37 13.70 -5.83
CA GLY A 243 -0.40 13.86 -7.28
C GLY A 243 0.39 12.78 -8.02
N TRP A 244 1.55 12.39 -7.48
CA TRP A 244 2.33 11.27 -7.97
C TRP A 244 1.54 9.97 -7.92
N GLU A 245 1.07 9.60 -6.75
CA GLU A 245 0.35 8.36 -6.51
C GLU A 245 -0.91 8.25 -7.38
N LEU A 246 -1.72 9.30 -7.41
CA LEU A 246 -2.95 9.33 -8.22
C LEU A 246 -2.65 9.24 -9.72
N SER A 247 -1.66 10.01 -10.20
CA SER A 247 -1.27 9.97 -11.61
C SER A 247 -0.70 8.60 -12.01
N LEU A 248 0.08 7.97 -11.14
CA LEU A 248 0.61 6.63 -11.33
C LEU A 248 -0.52 5.59 -11.41
N GLY A 249 -1.45 5.62 -10.46
CA GLY A 249 -2.61 4.73 -10.44
C GLY A 249 -3.44 4.83 -11.71
N ILE A 250 -3.82 6.05 -12.10
CA ILE A 250 -4.60 6.31 -13.32
C ILE A 250 -3.83 5.88 -14.57
N TYR A 251 -2.56 6.26 -14.70
CA TYR A 251 -1.75 5.89 -15.86
C TYR A 251 -1.65 4.38 -16.01
N CYS A 252 -1.32 3.68 -14.93
CA CYS A 252 -1.14 2.23 -14.94
C CYS A 252 -2.47 1.49 -15.18
N ALA A 253 -3.57 1.92 -14.56
CA ALA A 253 -4.90 1.31 -14.77
C ALA A 253 -5.34 1.37 -16.24
N TRP A 254 -5.09 2.49 -16.91
CA TRP A 254 -5.50 2.70 -18.30
C TRP A 254 -4.53 2.11 -19.32
N LYS A 255 -3.26 2.48 -19.21
CA LYS A 255 -2.22 2.11 -20.21
C LYS A 255 -1.45 0.85 -19.84
N GLY A 256 -1.37 0.49 -18.56
CA GLY A 256 -0.44 -0.51 -18.06
C GLY A 256 1.01 0.00 -18.04
N PHE A 257 1.92 -0.86 -17.66
CA PHE A 257 3.35 -0.57 -17.77
C PHE A 257 3.81 -0.60 -19.24
N ARG A 258 4.88 0.12 -19.52
CA ARG A 258 5.46 0.25 -20.84
C ARG A 258 6.17 -1.06 -21.24
N PRO A 259 5.75 -1.74 -22.32
CA PRO A 259 6.36 -2.99 -22.77
C PRO A 259 7.74 -2.79 -23.41
N ASP A 260 8.02 -1.58 -23.87
CA ASP A 260 9.30 -1.16 -24.45
C ASP A 260 10.35 -0.77 -23.42
N SER A 261 10.03 -0.86 -22.13
CA SER A 261 10.96 -0.56 -21.03
C SER A 261 12.15 -1.54 -21.01
N PRO A 262 13.35 -1.11 -20.59
CA PRO A 262 14.54 -1.98 -20.53
C PRO A 262 14.29 -3.27 -19.75
N ILE A 263 13.57 -3.19 -18.63
CA ILE A 263 13.28 -4.33 -17.76
C ILE A 263 12.27 -5.31 -18.38
N ALA A 264 11.36 -4.82 -19.24
CA ALA A 264 10.39 -5.65 -19.94
C ALA A 264 11.04 -6.40 -21.11
N ARG A 265 12.03 -5.81 -21.79
CA ARG A 265 12.73 -6.44 -22.92
C ARG A 265 13.57 -7.65 -22.52
N THR A 266 14.07 -7.67 -21.31
CA THR A 266 14.83 -8.81 -20.76
C THR A 266 13.96 -10.07 -20.61
N THR A 267 12.63 -9.94 -20.65
CA THR A 267 11.67 -11.06 -20.63
C THR A 267 11.38 -11.64 -22.01
N ALA A 268 11.71 -10.95 -23.08
CA ALA A 268 11.31 -11.30 -24.45
C ALA A 268 12.43 -11.92 -25.31
N SER A 269 13.66 -12.12 -24.78
CA SER A 269 14.76 -12.64 -25.58
C SER A 269 15.44 -13.81 -24.91
N PRO A 270 15.13 -15.06 -25.37
CA PRO A 270 16.21 -15.94 -25.71
C PRO A 270 15.93 -16.70 -27.00
N ALA A 271 15.93 -16.12 -28.15
CA ALA A 271 16.09 -16.88 -29.40
C ALA A 271 16.18 -15.93 -30.60
N THR A 272 17.26 -15.24 -30.80
CA THR A 272 17.77 -14.90 -32.13
C THR A 272 19.15 -14.24 -31.98
N ARG A 273 20.16 -15.03 -31.68
CA ARG A 273 21.54 -14.75 -32.09
C ARG A 273 22.13 -16.07 -32.60
N LEU A 274 21.92 -16.32 -33.83
CA LEU A 274 22.80 -17.11 -34.69
C LEU A 274 23.43 -16.18 -35.71
#